data_717a042858602dff31b50dd9939605c6
#
_entry.id   717a042858602dff31b50dd9939605c6
#
_cell.length_a   1.000
_cell.length_b   1.000
_cell.length_c   1.000
_cell.angle_alpha   90.00
_cell.angle_beta   90.00
_cell.angle_gamma   90.00
#
_symmetry.space_group_name_H-M   'P 1'
#
loop_
_entity.id
_entity.type
_entity.pdbx_description
1 polymer ?
#
loop_
_entity_poly.entity_id
_entity_poly.type
_entity_poly.pdbx_seq_one_letter_code
_entity_poly.pdbx_strand_id
1 'polypeptide(L)'
;MNERVKLIRKQLGMTQEQLAQHLGIGKAALSMIETGKAGLSARNRNILVQELNVNPEWLESGVGNMFNAEPDLTAYMHRTDNSLPLQSVPLYSIEGTAGLVPLFTDQARMKPVNFIHIPNLPKCDGAIYIVGDSMYPLLKSGDIVLYKQLRNIDDIFWGDMYLLSIDIDGEEYITVKYIQKSDRPGFVKLVSQNPHHADKEVETARIRAIALVKASIRMNSIR
;
A
#
# COMPACT_ATOMS: atom_id res chain seq x y z
N MET A 1 -35.16 21.55 -2.79
CA MET A 1 -34.67 20.58 -1.79
C MET A 1 -35.18 19.16 -2.03
N ASN A 2 -36.47 18.94 -2.17
CA ASN A 2 -37.10 17.61 -2.20
C ASN A 2 -36.69 16.73 -3.41
N GLU A 3 -36.65 17.27 -4.60
CA GLU A 3 -36.13 16.57 -5.79
C GLU A 3 -34.65 16.19 -5.66
N ARG A 4 -33.88 16.97 -4.90
CA ARG A 4 -32.45 16.70 -4.68
C ARG A 4 -32.20 15.46 -3.82
N VAL A 5 -33.10 15.15 -2.85
CA VAL A 5 -33.04 13.89 -2.10
C VAL A 5 -33.15 12.68 -3.03
N LYS A 6 -34.06 12.77 -4.02
CA LYS A 6 -34.20 11.72 -5.04
C LYS A 6 -32.98 11.60 -5.93
N LEU A 7 -32.31 12.73 -6.27
CA LEU A 7 -31.08 12.73 -7.05
C LEU A 7 -29.92 12.08 -6.25
N ILE A 8 -29.77 12.44 -4.97
CA ILE A 8 -28.78 11.81 -4.07
C ILE A 8 -28.97 10.29 -4.06
N ARG A 9 -30.21 9.84 -3.81
CA ARG A 9 -30.50 8.41 -3.78
C ARG A 9 -30.11 7.69 -5.07
N LYS A 10 -30.44 8.28 -6.22
CA LYS A 10 -30.12 7.71 -7.52
C LYS A 10 -28.61 7.67 -7.76
N GLN A 11 -27.90 8.72 -7.39
CA GLN A 11 -26.45 8.81 -7.53
C GLN A 11 -25.72 7.78 -6.65
N LEU A 12 -26.28 7.49 -5.47
CA LEU A 12 -25.77 6.45 -4.57
C LEU A 12 -26.25 5.03 -4.96
N GLY A 13 -27.01 4.87 -6.04
CA GLY A 13 -27.54 3.57 -6.48
C GLY A 13 -28.55 2.93 -5.51
N MET A 14 -29.11 3.71 -4.59
CA MET A 14 -30.02 3.20 -3.55
C MET A 14 -31.49 3.11 -4.02
N THR A 15 -32.19 2.08 -3.54
CA THR A 15 -33.66 2.03 -3.61
C THR A 15 -34.29 2.99 -2.59
N GLN A 16 -35.55 3.32 -2.74
CA GLN A 16 -36.32 4.12 -1.73
C GLN A 16 -36.31 3.44 -0.35
N GLU A 17 -36.35 2.12 -0.33
CA GLU A 17 -36.32 1.32 0.90
C GLU A 17 -34.98 1.47 1.63
N GLN A 18 -33.88 1.34 0.90
CA GLN A 18 -32.53 1.45 1.46
C GLN A 18 -32.23 2.85 2.01
N LEU A 19 -32.57 3.91 1.27
CA LEU A 19 -32.38 5.27 1.79
C LEU A 19 -33.33 5.58 2.96
N ALA A 20 -34.59 5.11 2.94
CA ALA A 20 -35.49 5.27 4.04
C ALA A 20 -34.97 4.59 5.33
N GLN A 21 -34.49 3.36 5.20
CA GLN A 21 -33.86 2.63 6.30
C GLN A 21 -32.63 3.37 6.87
N HIS A 22 -31.78 3.90 5.99
CA HIS A 22 -30.59 4.69 6.37
C HIS A 22 -30.98 5.97 7.14
N LEU A 23 -32.05 6.64 6.72
CA LEU A 23 -32.59 7.83 7.39
C LEU A 23 -33.43 7.51 8.65
N GLY A 24 -33.67 6.24 8.93
CA GLY A 24 -34.55 5.82 10.05
C GLY A 24 -35.99 6.20 9.89
N ILE A 25 -36.50 6.25 8.65
CA ILE A 25 -37.90 6.59 8.31
C ILE A 25 -38.55 5.50 7.47
N GLY A 26 -39.89 5.52 7.39
CA GLY A 26 -40.62 4.60 6.50
C GLY A 26 -40.48 4.99 5.02
N LYS A 27 -40.55 4.00 4.10
CA LYS A 27 -40.51 4.20 2.64
C LYS A 27 -41.57 5.21 2.17
N ALA A 28 -42.79 5.15 2.74
CA ALA A 28 -43.87 6.10 2.41
C ALA A 28 -43.49 7.55 2.78
N ALA A 29 -42.84 7.75 3.93
CA ALA A 29 -42.37 9.06 4.35
C ALA A 29 -41.29 9.61 3.40
N LEU A 30 -40.32 8.75 2.98
CA LEU A 30 -39.32 9.14 2.00
C LEU A 30 -39.95 9.50 0.65
N SER A 31 -40.94 8.73 0.19
CA SER A 31 -41.69 9.03 -1.05
C SER A 31 -42.38 10.39 -0.98
N MET A 32 -42.97 10.75 0.16
CA MET A 32 -43.56 12.07 0.36
C MET A 32 -42.51 13.19 0.36
N ILE A 33 -41.33 12.95 0.92
CA ILE A 33 -40.21 13.89 0.87
C ILE A 33 -39.74 14.08 -0.58
N GLU A 34 -39.46 13.00 -1.31
CA GLU A 34 -38.99 13.06 -2.71
C GLU A 34 -39.99 13.75 -3.66
N THR A 35 -41.30 13.62 -3.39
CA THR A 35 -42.37 14.26 -4.18
C THR A 35 -42.75 15.66 -3.72
N GLY A 36 -42.12 16.17 -2.68
CA GLY A 36 -42.39 17.52 -2.17
C GLY A 36 -43.61 17.64 -1.27
N LYS A 37 -44.30 16.53 -0.95
CA LYS A 37 -45.46 16.50 -0.07
C LYS A 37 -45.11 16.60 1.41
N ALA A 38 -43.84 16.33 1.78
CA ALA A 38 -43.33 16.47 3.12
C ALA A 38 -41.96 17.15 3.08
N GLY A 39 -41.63 17.91 4.12
CA GLY A 39 -40.32 18.54 4.27
C GLY A 39 -39.26 17.57 4.79
N LEU A 40 -37.99 17.81 4.48
CA LEU A 40 -36.85 17.09 5.06
C LEU A 40 -36.58 17.63 6.48
N SER A 41 -36.62 16.76 7.50
CA SER A 41 -36.35 17.15 8.87
C SER A 41 -34.87 17.54 9.05
N ALA A 42 -34.56 18.35 10.08
CA ALA A 42 -33.17 18.71 10.41
C ALA A 42 -32.31 17.48 10.72
N ARG A 43 -32.89 16.48 11.42
CA ARG A 43 -32.20 15.21 11.68
C ARG A 43 -31.82 14.50 10.39
N ASN A 44 -32.75 14.33 9.46
CA ASN A 44 -32.50 13.63 8.21
C ASN A 44 -31.50 14.39 7.31
N ARG A 45 -31.54 15.73 7.36
CA ARG A 45 -30.54 16.57 6.70
C ARG A 45 -29.14 16.31 7.25
N ASN A 46 -29.00 16.26 8.57
CA ASN A 46 -27.72 15.96 9.20
C ASN A 46 -27.19 14.58 8.83
N ILE A 47 -28.04 13.56 8.76
CA ILE A 47 -27.65 12.22 8.31
C ILE A 47 -27.13 12.26 6.87
N LEU A 48 -27.84 12.93 5.95
CA LEU A 48 -27.38 13.07 4.57
C LEU A 48 -26.01 13.75 4.48
N VAL A 49 -25.78 14.79 5.29
CA VAL A 49 -24.52 15.55 5.28
C VAL A 49 -23.39 14.77 5.94
N GLN A 50 -23.62 14.19 7.11
CA GLN A 50 -22.55 13.59 7.92
C GLN A 50 -22.23 12.14 7.51
N GLU A 51 -23.24 11.35 7.14
CA GLU A 51 -23.06 9.93 6.85
C GLU A 51 -22.95 9.63 5.35
N LEU A 52 -23.63 10.42 4.50
CA LEU A 52 -23.58 10.26 3.05
C LEU A 52 -22.76 11.33 2.33
N ASN A 53 -22.00 12.14 3.08
CA ASN A 53 -21.08 13.18 2.58
C ASN A 53 -21.73 14.17 1.60
N VAL A 54 -23.04 14.42 1.74
CA VAL A 54 -23.78 15.36 0.89
C VAL A 54 -23.38 16.80 1.22
N ASN A 55 -23.10 17.61 0.20
CA ASN A 55 -22.81 19.01 0.37
C ASN A 55 -24.08 19.76 0.85
N PRO A 56 -24.05 20.41 2.04
CA PRO A 56 -25.21 21.10 2.59
C PRO A 56 -25.67 22.27 1.71
N GLU A 57 -24.75 23.00 1.09
CA GLU A 57 -25.08 24.11 0.20
C GLU A 57 -25.78 23.61 -1.06
N TRP A 58 -25.31 22.52 -1.66
CA TRP A 58 -25.97 21.91 -2.80
C TRP A 58 -27.36 21.35 -2.40
N LEU A 59 -27.47 20.73 -1.23
CA LEU A 59 -28.74 20.21 -0.74
C LEU A 59 -29.80 21.33 -0.58
N GLU A 60 -29.38 22.52 -0.15
CA GLU A 60 -30.27 23.67 0.10
C GLU A 60 -30.55 24.51 -1.17
N SER A 61 -29.49 24.86 -1.90
CA SER A 61 -29.59 25.80 -3.05
C SER A 61 -29.51 25.09 -4.41
N GLY A 62 -28.83 23.95 -4.50
CA GLY A 62 -28.50 23.29 -5.76
C GLY A 62 -27.22 23.81 -6.41
N VAL A 63 -26.51 24.71 -5.73
CA VAL A 63 -25.24 25.30 -6.23
C VAL A 63 -24.06 24.44 -5.77
N GLY A 64 -23.07 24.24 -6.64
CA GLY A 64 -21.90 23.44 -6.36
C GLY A 64 -22.06 21.95 -6.64
N ASN A 65 -21.16 21.14 -6.06
CA ASN A 65 -21.17 19.70 -6.21
C ASN A 65 -22.13 19.03 -5.23
N MET A 66 -22.81 17.96 -5.64
CA MET A 66 -23.78 17.21 -4.84
C MET A 66 -23.17 16.63 -3.56
N PHE A 67 -21.93 16.16 -3.63
CA PHE A 67 -21.18 15.65 -2.48
C PHE A 67 -20.04 16.59 -2.17
N ASN A 68 -19.68 16.68 -0.89
CA ASN A 68 -18.43 17.34 -0.52
C ASN A 68 -17.29 16.65 -1.26
N ALA A 69 -16.34 17.42 -1.76
CA ALA A 69 -15.07 16.84 -2.17
C ALA A 69 -14.53 16.04 -0.97
N GLU A 70 -14.04 14.82 -1.22
CA GLU A 70 -13.25 14.16 -0.18
C GLU A 70 -12.22 15.18 0.30
N PRO A 71 -12.00 15.30 1.62
CA PRO A 71 -11.02 16.26 2.11
C PRO A 71 -9.74 16.02 1.34
N ASP A 72 -9.32 17.02 0.57
CA ASP A 72 -8.07 16.96 -0.15
C ASP A 72 -6.95 16.93 0.89
N LEU A 73 -6.59 15.71 1.31
CA LEU A 73 -5.50 15.48 2.25
C LEU A 73 -4.17 16.01 1.71
N THR A 74 -4.11 16.36 0.42
CA THR A 74 -2.93 16.98 -0.18
C THR A 74 -2.68 18.38 0.39
N ALA A 75 -3.69 19.06 0.95
CA ALA A 75 -3.53 20.34 1.62
C ALA A 75 -2.70 20.25 2.92
N TYR A 76 -2.59 19.08 3.53
CA TYR A 76 -1.77 18.80 4.71
C TYR A 76 -0.39 18.20 4.36
N MET A 77 -0.18 17.81 3.12
CA MET A 77 1.15 17.42 2.64
C MET A 77 1.97 18.69 2.40
N HIS A 78 3.14 18.77 3.02
CA HIS A 78 4.08 19.84 2.76
C HIS A 78 4.28 19.97 1.24
N ARG A 79 4.32 21.21 0.73
CA ARG A 79 4.41 21.58 -0.71
C ARG A 79 5.59 20.98 -1.49
N THR A 80 6.40 20.14 -0.88
CA THR A 80 7.54 19.44 -1.48
C THR A 80 7.22 18.02 -1.92
N ASP A 81 6.09 17.45 -1.49
CA ASP A 81 5.70 16.11 -1.94
C ASP A 81 4.82 16.22 -3.20
N ASN A 82 5.46 16.13 -4.35
CA ASN A 82 4.75 15.77 -5.58
C ASN A 82 4.00 14.48 -5.27
N SER A 83 2.66 14.48 -5.42
CA SER A 83 1.85 13.28 -5.28
C SER A 83 2.45 12.17 -6.15
N LEU A 84 3.07 11.20 -5.53
CA LEU A 84 3.63 10.07 -6.27
C LEU A 84 2.44 9.33 -6.91
N PRO A 85 2.51 9.04 -8.20
CA PRO A 85 1.44 8.32 -8.88
C PRO A 85 1.22 6.97 -8.19
N LEU A 86 -0.03 6.51 -8.14
CA LEU A 86 -0.35 5.19 -7.61
C LEU A 86 0.45 4.14 -8.39
N GLN A 87 1.37 3.48 -7.70
CA GLN A 87 2.23 2.47 -8.29
C GLN A 87 1.61 1.08 -8.09
N SER A 88 1.56 0.30 -9.16
CA SER A 88 1.24 -1.12 -9.12
C SER A 88 2.55 -1.90 -9.03
N VAL A 89 2.87 -2.42 -7.84
CA VAL A 89 4.11 -3.17 -7.58
C VAL A 89 3.83 -4.67 -7.73
N PRO A 90 4.50 -5.37 -8.65
CA PRO A 90 4.31 -6.80 -8.82
C PRO A 90 4.88 -7.56 -7.62
N LEU A 91 4.10 -8.51 -7.09
CA LEU A 91 4.48 -9.42 -6.01
C LEU A 91 4.87 -10.76 -6.59
N TYR A 92 6.05 -11.26 -6.24
CA TYR A 92 6.58 -12.53 -6.71
C TYR A 92 6.73 -13.54 -5.57
N SER A 93 6.70 -14.83 -5.91
CA SER A 93 7.16 -15.92 -5.05
C SER A 93 8.57 -16.32 -5.47
N ILE A 94 9.50 -16.43 -4.52
CA ILE A 94 10.88 -16.88 -4.79
C ILE A 94 10.89 -18.28 -5.42
N GLU A 95 10.04 -19.16 -4.92
CA GLU A 95 9.89 -20.53 -5.47
C GLU A 95 9.43 -20.52 -6.94
N GLY A 96 8.52 -19.59 -7.28
CA GLY A 96 8.01 -19.46 -8.65
C GLY A 96 8.98 -18.78 -9.62
N THR A 97 10.04 -18.10 -9.12
CA THR A 97 11.02 -17.38 -9.95
C THR A 97 12.35 -18.11 -10.09
N ALA A 98 12.48 -19.30 -9.49
CA ALA A 98 13.75 -20.06 -9.45
C ALA A 98 14.94 -19.25 -8.91
N GLY A 99 14.68 -18.30 -7.99
CA GLY A 99 15.66 -17.49 -7.33
C GLY A 99 15.54 -15.97 -7.61
N LEU A 100 16.44 -15.20 -7.00
CA LEU A 100 16.44 -13.73 -7.09
C LEU A 100 17.16 -13.24 -8.35
N VAL A 101 18.22 -13.93 -8.77
CA VAL A 101 18.98 -13.56 -9.96
C VAL A 101 18.12 -13.62 -11.23
N PRO A 102 17.39 -14.71 -11.52
CA PRO A 102 16.46 -14.75 -12.66
C PRO A 102 15.36 -13.68 -12.57
N LEU A 103 14.84 -13.42 -11.37
CA LEU A 103 13.85 -12.38 -11.15
C LEU A 103 14.35 -10.99 -11.56
N PHE A 104 15.64 -10.69 -11.30
CA PHE A 104 16.21 -9.39 -11.59
C PHE A 104 16.69 -9.24 -13.03
N THR A 105 17.15 -10.33 -13.66
CA THR A 105 17.68 -10.30 -15.03
C THR A 105 16.58 -10.37 -16.08
N ASP A 106 15.48 -11.06 -15.81
CA ASP A 106 14.41 -11.31 -16.80
C ASP A 106 13.00 -11.09 -16.22
N GLN A 107 12.84 -10.01 -15.46
CA GLN A 107 11.59 -9.68 -14.76
C GLN A 107 10.37 -9.65 -15.71
N ALA A 108 10.57 -9.24 -16.97
CA ALA A 108 9.51 -9.17 -17.96
C ALA A 108 8.86 -10.55 -18.29
N ARG A 109 9.61 -11.64 -18.09
CA ARG A 109 9.13 -13.01 -18.30
C ARG A 109 8.55 -13.64 -17.03
N MET A 110 8.82 -13.06 -15.87
CA MET A 110 8.33 -13.57 -14.60
C MET A 110 6.86 -13.20 -14.39
N LYS A 111 6.04 -14.20 -14.02
CA LYS A 111 4.63 -13.96 -13.72
C LYS A 111 4.49 -13.59 -12.24
N PRO A 112 3.99 -12.36 -11.93
CA PRO A 112 3.69 -12.01 -10.56
C PRO A 112 2.51 -12.84 -10.04
N VAL A 113 2.54 -13.19 -8.77
CA VAL A 113 1.43 -13.88 -8.10
C VAL A 113 0.30 -12.91 -7.74
N ASN A 114 0.63 -11.63 -7.56
CA ASN A 114 -0.32 -10.56 -7.26
C ASN A 114 0.30 -9.18 -7.53
N PHE A 115 -0.46 -8.11 -7.31
CA PHE A 115 0.00 -6.73 -7.37
C PHE A 115 -0.35 -5.99 -6.08
N ILE A 116 0.56 -5.13 -5.62
CA ILE A 116 0.40 -4.31 -4.43
C ILE A 116 0.20 -2.86 -4.85
N HIS A 117 -0.85 -2.23 -4.31
CA HIS A 117 -1.19 -0.84 -4.57
C HIS A 117 -1.23 -0.09 -3.25
N ILE A 118 -0.24 0.76 -3.00
CA ILE A 118 -0.17 1.61 -1.80
C ILE A 118 -0.01 3.05 -2.26
N PRO A 119 -0.88 3.97 -1.82
CA PRO A 119 -0.71 5.39 -2.10
C PRO A 119 0.64 5.90 -1.56
N ASN A 120 1.26 6.81 -2.29
CA ASN A 120 2.51 7.46 -1.90
C ASN A 120 3.69 6.50 -1.60
N LEU A 121 3.65 5.29 -2.17
CA LEU A 121 4.75 4.35 -2.04
C LEU A 121 5.97 4.87 -2.82
N PRO A 122 7.18 4.85 -2.24
CA PRO A 122 8.42 5.11 -2.99
C PRO A 122 8.52 4.17 -4.19
N LYS A 123 9.18 4.62 -5.26
CA LYS A 123 9.35 3.79 -6.46
C LYS A 123 10.01 2.47 -6.11
N CYS A 124 9.28 1.37 -6.36
CA CYS A 124 9.71 -0.02 -6.19
C CYS A 124 9.66 -0.76 -7.52
N ASP A 125 10.57 -1.71 -7.70
CA ASP A 125 10.61 -2.54 -8.90
C ASP A 125 9.83 -3.85 -8.71
N GLY A 126 9.67 -4.31 -7.45
CA GLY A 126 8.89 -5.49 -7.12
C GLY A 126 8.74 -5.70 -5.62
N ALA A 127 8.04 -6.77 -5.28
CA ALA A 127 7.85 -7.24 -3.92
C ALA A 127 8.00 -8.76 -3.85
N ILE A 128 8.47 -9.27 -2.71
CA ILE A 128 8.57 -10.70 -2.45
C ILE A 128 8.17 -11.03 -1.01
N TYR A 129 7.73 -12.27 -0.79
CA TYR A 129 7.62 -12.83 0.55
C TYR A 129 9.01 -13.17 1.08
N ILE A 130 9.25 -12.88 2.35
CA ILE A 130 10.50 -13.27 3.01
C ILE A 130 10.31 -14.53 3.83
N VAL A 131 11.40 -15.29 3.96
CA VAL A 131 11.49 -16.50 4.76
C VAL A 131 12.65 -16.35 5.74
N GLY A 132 12.51 -16.92 6.93
CA GLY A 132 13.54 -16.87 7.97
C GLY A 132 13.25 -15.81 9.04
N ASP A 133 14.10 -15.77 10.04
CA ASP A 133 13.95 -14.98 11.26
C ASP A 133 15.12 -14.04 11.54
N SER A 134 16.08 -13.95 10.62
CA SER A 134 17.32 -13.16 10.83
C SER A 134 17.06 -11.66 11.02
N MET A 135 15.91 -11.16 10.58
CA MET A 135 15.49 -9.77 10.75
C MET A 135 14.36 -9.60 11.79
N TYR A 136 14.08 -10.65 12.59
CA TYR A 136 13.14 -10.56 13.70
C TYR A 136 13.66 -9.59 14.80
N PRO A 137 12.81 -8.78 15.45
CA PRO A 137 11.34 -8.67 15.31
C PRO A 137 10.89 -7.73 14.18
N LEU A 138 11.82 -7.07 13.46
CA LEU A 138 11.50 -6.08 12.44
C LEU A 138 10.77 -6.72 11.25
N LEU A 139 11.29 -7.84 10.75
CA LEU A 139 10.63 -8.65 9.74
C LEU A 139 10.44 -10.08 10.25
N LYS A 140 9.31 -10.68 9.90
CA LYS A 140 8.98 -12.08 10.22
C LYS A 140 8.83 -12.88 8.94
N SER A 141 9.05 -14.18 9.02
CA SER A 141 8.73 -15.11 7.93
C SER A 141 7.27 -14.94 7.51
N GLY A 142 7.03 -14.79 6.20
CA GLY A 142 5.71 -14.47 5.63
C GLY A 142 5.41 -12.97 5.47
N ASP A 143 6.23 -12.07 6.01
CA ASP A 143 6.14 -10.64 5.68
C ASP A 143 6.51 -10.43 4.21
N ILE A 144 6.03 -9.34 3.62
CA ILE A 144 6.37 -8.94 2.25
C ILE A 144 7.34 -7.77 2.34
N VAL A 145 8.42 -7.81 1.55
CA VAL A 145 9.31 -6.66 1.35
C VAL A 145 9.15 -6.12 -0.07
N LEU A 146 9.05 -4.79 -0.17
CA LEU A 146 9.05 -4.08 -1.43
C LEU A 146 10.45 -3.53 -1.67
N TYR A 147 10.96 -3.75 -2.86
CA TYR A 147 12.38 -3.48 -3.15
C TYR A 147 12.57 -2.64 -4.39
N LYS A 148 13.72 -1.96 -4.44
CA LYS A 148 14.28 -1.33 -5.61
C LYS A 148 15.62 -1.99 -5.95
N GLN A 149 15.72 -2.57 -7.13
CA GLN A 149 16.94 -3.20 -7.61
C GLN A 149 18.07 -2.20 -7.75
N LEU A 150 19.26 -2.55 -7.28
CA LEU A 150 20.50 -1.85 -7.57
C LEU A 150 21.23 -2.53 -8.71
N ARG A 151 21.78 -1.73 -9.61
CA ARG A 151 22.55 -2.21 -10.75
C ARG A 151 24.04 -2.35 -10.43
N ASN A 152 24.49 -1.53 -9.49
CA ASN A 152 25.89 -1.51 -9.05
C ASN A 152 25.97 -1.65 -7.54
N ILE A 153 26.85 -2.50 -7.06
CA ILE A 153 27.12 -2.68 -5.64
C ILE A 153 27.74 -1.43 -5.01
N ASP A 154 28.38 -0.58 -5.79
CA ASP A 154 28.95 0.68 -5.32
C ASP A 154 27.89 1.71 -4.92
N ASP A 155 26.62 1.50 -5.32
CA ASP A 155 25.49 2.36 -4.95
C ASP A 155 24.89 2.01 -3.58
N ILE A 156 25.58 1.21 -2.77
CA ILE A 156 25.14 0.82 -1.42
C ILE A 156 25.26 2.01 -0.46
N PHE A 157 24.17 2.27 0.26
CA PHE A 157 24.17 3.10 1.47
C PHE A 157 24.42 2.22 2.69
N TRP A 158 25.51 2.50 3.40
CA TRP A 158 25.89 1.71 4.56
C TRP A 158 24.89 1.86 5.71
N GLY A 159 24.46 0.74 6.27
CA GLY A 159 23.47 0.72 7.33
C GLY A 159 22.02 0.53 6.85
N ASP A 160 21.76 0.62 5.56
CA ASP A 160 20.44 0.34 4.99
C ASP A 160 20.18 -1.17 4.85
N MET A 161 18.92 -1.52 4.71
CA MET A 161 18.45 -2.89 4.58
C MET A 161 18.38 -3.31 3.11
N TYR A 162 18.93 -4.46 2.80
CA TYR A 162 19.00 -4.99 1.43
C TYR A 162 18.48 -6.42 1.35
N LEU A 163 17.77 -6.69 0.27
CA LEU A 163 17.49 -8.02 -0.22
C LEU A 163 18.67 -8.47 -1.09
N LEU A 164 19.22 -9.63 -0.79
CA LEU A 164 20.48 -10.13 -1.35
C LEU A 164 20.32 -11.55 -1.87
N SER A 165 20.95 -11.82 -2.99
CA SER A 165 21.30 -13.16 -3.45
C SER A 165 22.82 -13.32 -3.37
N ILE A 166 23.27 -14.31 -2.63
CA ILE A 166 24.70 -14.59 -2.35
C ILE A 166 25.01 -15.99 -2.85
N ASP A 167 26.11 -16.10 -3.59
CA ASP A 167 26.64 -17.40 -3.98
C ASP A 167 27.44 -18.02 -2.81
N ILE A 168 27.00 -19.18 -2.36
CA ILE A 168 27.72 -19.97 -1.37
C ILE A 168 27.98 -21.35 -1.98
N ASP A 169 29.21 -21.57 -2.42
CA ASP A 169 29.67 -22.83 -3.01
C ASP A 169 28.80 -23.32 -4.21
N GLY A 170 28.32 -22.36 -5.02
CA GLY A 170 27.48 -22.65 -6.19
C GLY A 170 25.97 -22.67 -5.91
N GLU A 171 25.58 -22.55 -4.65
CA GLU A 171 24.17 -22.45 -4.25
C GLU A 171 23.78 -20.97 -4.02
N GLU A 172 22.56 -20.62 -4.42
CA GLU A 172 22.00 -19.30 -4.18
C GLU A 172 21.39 -19.21 -2.78
N TYR A 173 21.92 -18.30 -1.97
CA TYR A 173 21.38 -17.98 -0.66
C TYR A 173 20.71 -16.61 -0.68
N ILE A 174 19.38 -16.60 -0.53
CA ILE A 174 18.57 -15.37 -0.53
C ILE A 174 18.32 -14.95 0.91
N THR A 175 18.60 -13.67 1.22
CA THR A 175 18.44 -13.13 2.57
C THR A 175 18.16 -11.64 2.56
N VAL A 176 17.59 -11.15 3.66
CA VAL A 176 17.49 -9.71 3.96
C VAL A 176 18.43 -9.39 5.11
N LYS A 177 19.30 -8.39 4.96
CA LYS A 177 20.27 -7.96 5.95
C LYS A 177 20.50 -6.45 5.87
N TYR A 178 21.01 -5.88 6.94
CA TYR A 178 21.70 -4.59 6.86
C TYR A 178 23.08 -4.82 6.27
N ILE A 179 23.53 -3.90 5.40
CA ILE A 179 24.88 -3.93 4.88
C ILE A 179 25.68 -2.82 5.56
N GLN A 180 26.77 -3.21 6.19
CA GLN A 180 27.76 -2.31 6.78
C GLN A 180 29.10 -2.41 6.05
N LYS A 181 29.89 -1.36 6.17
CA LYS A 181 31.26 -1.37 5.66
C LYS A 181 32.10 -2.38 6.42
N SER A 182 32.85 -3.23 5.71
CA SER A 182 33.85 -4.09 6.29
C SER A 182 35.20 -3.36 6.34
N ASP A 183 36.03 -3.69 7.32
CA ASP A 183 37.44 -3.26 7.37
C ASP A 183 38.31 -3.97 6.33
N ARG A 184 37.81 -5.05 5.75
CA ARG A 184 38.51 -5.84 4.71
C ARG A 184 38.15 -5.30 3.33
N PRO A 185 39.13 -4.89 2.50
CA PRO A 185 38.87 -4.48 1.12
C PRO A 185 38.19 -5.59 0.32
N GLY A 186 37.15 -5.23 -0.44
CA GLY A 186 36.38 -6.17 -1.26
C GLY A 186 35.32 -6.99 -0.48
N PHE A 187 35.13 -6.69 0.80
CA PHE A 187 34.10 -7.34 1.64
C PHE A 187 33.05 -6.35 2.12
N VAL A 188 31.88 -6.87 2.38
CA VAL A 188 30.81 -6.19 3.11
C VAL A 188 30.45 -6.98 4.35
N LYS A 189 30.01 -6.30 5.39
CA LYS A 189 29.53 -6.90 6.61
C LYS A 189 28.01 -6.96 6.59
N LEU A 190 27.44 -8.17 6.64
CA LEU A 190 26.03 -8.45 6.72
C LEU A 190 25.60 -8.55 8.18
N VAL A 191 24.70 -7.68 8.60
CA VAL A 191 24.22 -7.57 9.98
C VAL A 191 22.75 -7.95 10.05
N SER A 192 22.44 -8.80 11.04
CA SER A 192 21.07 -9.23 11.32
C SER A 192 20.40 -8.30 12.35
N GLN A 193 19.10 -8.13 12.27
CA GLN A 193 18.34 -7.49 13.34
C GLN A 193 18.17 -8.42 14.54
N ASN A 194 18.05 -9.73 14.29
CA ASN A 194 17.91 -10.74 15.31
C ASN A 194 19.30 -11.03 15.94
N PRO A 195 19.50 -10.79 17.25
CA PRO A 195 20.80 -10.97 17.90
C PRO A 195 21.25 -12.42 17.98
N HIS A 196 20.37 -13.40 17.73
CA HIS A 196 20.75 -14.80 17.63
C HIS A 196 21.53 -15.17 16.37
N HIS A 197 21.53 -14.28 15.39
CA HIS A 197 22.28 -14.43 14.14
C HIS A 197 23.53 -13.56 14.18
N ALA A 198 24.68 -14.19 14.19
CA ALA A 198 25.98 -13.48 14.14
C ALA A 198 26.16 -12.75 12.80
N ASP A 199 26.87 -11.63 12.85
CA ASP A 199 27.29 -10.89 11.66
C ASP A 199 28.21 -11.76 10.79
N LYS A 200 28.13 -11.56 9.47
CA LYS A 200 28.96 -12.30 8.51
C LYS A 200 29.60 -11.35 7.51
N GLU A 201 30.91 -11.50 7.31
CA GLU A 201 31.59 -10.84 6.20
C GLU A 201 31.52 -11.69 4.94
N VAL A 202 31.17 -11.04 3.82
CA VAL A 202 30.99 -11.67 2.52
C VAL A 202 31.76 -10.87 1.47
N GLU A 203 32.46 -11.54 0.59
CA GLU A 203 33.07 -10.89 -0.57
C GLU A 203 31.98 -10.29 -1.47
N THR A 204 32.20 -9.06 -1.92
CA THR A 204 31.28 -8.37 -2.82
C THR A 204 31.06 -9.14 -4.13
N ALA A 205 32.10 -9.84 -4.60
CA ALA A 205 32.03 -10.68 -5.80
C ALA A 205 31.04 -11.86 -5.69
N ARG A 206 30.71 -12.31 -4.46
CA ARG A 206 29.73 -13.37 -4.22
C ARG A 206 28.29 -12.86 -4.22
N ILE A 207 28.04 -11.55 -4.19
CA ILE A 207 26.72 -10.98 -4.25
C ILE A 207 26.25 -10.95 -5.71
N ARG A 208 25.33 -11.83 -6.04
CA ARG A 208 24.82 -12.03 -7.41
C ARG A 208 23.67 -11.07 -7.76
N ALA A 209 22.88 -10.69 -6.77
CA ALA A 209 21.79 -9.73 -6.91
C ALA A 209 21.61 -8.95 -5.61
N ILE A 210 21.28 -7.67 -5.75
CA ILE A 210 21.08 -6.76 -4.62
C ILE A 210 19.93 -5.80 -4.90
N ALA A 211 19.07 -5.57 -3.90
CA ALA A 211 18.03 -4.58 -3.97
C ALA A 211 17.82 -3.89 -2.62
N LEU A 212 17.65 -2.59 -2.64
CA LEU A 212 17.32 -1.79 -1.46
C LEU A 212 15.88 -2.08 -1.04
N VAL A 213 15.66 -2.44 0.23
CA VAL A 213 14.32 -2.58 0.80
C VAL A 213 13.74 -1.19 1.03
N LYS A 214 12.63 -0.89 0.39
CA LYS A 214 11.94 0.42 0.46
C LYS A 214 10.78 0.45 1.43
N ALA A 215 10.11 -0.68 1.62
CA ALA A 215 8.98 -0.84 2.52
C ALA A 215 8.79 -2.31 2.90
N SER A 216 8.03 -2.55 3.95
CA SER A 216 7.59 -3.89 4.33
C SER A 216 6.11 -3.89 4.69
N ILE A 217 5.44 -5.01 4.45
CA ILE A 217 4.05 -5.24 4.80
C ILE A 217 3.98 -6.45 5.71
N ARG A 218 3.34 -6.30 6.86
CA ARG A 218 3.04 -7.37 7.77
C ARG A 218 1.54 -7.59 7.85
N MET A 219 1.11 -8.82 7.63
CA MET A 219 -0.27 -9.24 7.84
C MET A 219 -0.38 -9.88 9.23
N ASN A 220 -1.11 -9.24 10.13
CA ASN A 220 -1.42 -9.80 11.43
C ASN A 220 -2.80 -10.44 11.33
N SER A 221 -2.87 -11.79 11.22
CA SER A 221 -4.13 -12.49 11.33
C SER A 221 -4.57 -12.50 12.79
N ILE A 222 -5.68 -11.88 13.08
CA ILE A 222 -6.39 -12.06 14.37
C ILE A 222 -7.18 -13.36 14.18
N ARG A 223 -6.80 -14.42 14.92
CA ARG A 223 -7.59 -15.63 15.07
C ARG A 223 -8.46 -15.53 16.28
#